data_c24632a19af34ae5d3cfb8de432a14a5
#
_entry.id   c24632a19af34ae5d3cfb8de432a14a5
#
_cell.length_a   1.000
_cell.length_b   1.000
_cell.length_c   1.000
_cell.angle_alpha   90.00
_cell.angle_beta   90.00
_cell.angle_gamma   90.00
#
_symmetry.space_group_name_H-M   'P 1'
#
loop_
_entity.id
_entity.type
_entity.pdbx_description
1 polymer ?
#
loop_
_entity_poly.entity_id
_entity_poly.type
_entity_poly.pdbx_seq_one_letter_code
_entity_poly.pdbx_strand_id
1 'polypeptide(L)'
;MSSNGELSAQVGASGHDGACPGALKPLAFDFATLQSLSACLLAMARAARQANPERLLHESLLALRASVPFRSAWWGECSDGQADAPRRNWLHGRINLSESFAQEWNRLAATDAFAAASMRNCGMVVRFSGHEDPVPEVSAFSRRHDLFHAMALTMALPDSGLMFFVALYRGEESRAFDDNEGALFTEFATHLMHHWQACVQDVLGSASTKSFEGFALTDACGDLLYVGKRIGAAIHEAHPDWAGSRLPVDMLAALRQVPSAISIGGCGMTLQPCGALVALALDDGNRQAVLPPRERTVAILYSQGQSYKVIAKQLNLSPATVRTYLRNAYLQLGVRNKIELGAALHATSAHGYP
;
A
#
# COMPACT_ATOMS: atom_id res chain seq x y z
N MET A 1 9.05 61.53 64.67
CA MET A 1 9.52 62.28 63.48
C MET A 1 10.03 61.24 62.51
N SER A 2 9.36 61.08 61.45
CA SER A 2 9.36 59.99 60.49
C SER A 2 10.60 59.91 59.63
N SER A 3 11.12 58.73 59.39
CA SER A 3 11.97 58.47 58.23
C SER A 3 11.54 57.16 57.57
N ASN A 4 11.02 57.32 56.38
CA ASN A 4 10.69 56.27 55.49
C ASN A 4 11.93 55.58 54.97
N GLY A 5 12.01 54.28 55.13
CA GLY A 5 13.00 53.43 54.47
C GLY A 5 12.36 52.74 53.24
N GLU A 6 12.80 53.14 52.07
CA GLU A 6 12.49 52.49 50.82
C GLU A 6 13.24 51.17 50.67
N LEU A 7 12.52 50.09 50.58
CA LEU A 7 13.03 48.77 50.18
C LEU A 7 13.05 48.69 48.66
N SER A 8 14.24 48.80 48.07
CA SER A 8 14.50 48.48 46.67
C SER A 8 14.50 46.96 46.48
N ALA A 9 13.48 46.43 45.87
CA ALA A 9 13.45 45.05 45.39
C ALA A 9 14.23 44.97 44.05
N GLN A 10 15.41 44.37 44.10
CA GLN A 10 16.10 43.94 42.89
C GLN A 10 15.36 42.71 42.28
N VAL A 11 14.66 42.94 41.19
CA VAL A 11 14.14 41.85 40.30
C VAL A 11 15.30 41.41 39.43
N GLY A 12 15.87 40.26 39.74
CA GLY A 12 16.82 39.57 38.87
C GLY A 12 16.10 39.05 37.61
N ALA A 13 16.37 39.69 36.49
CA ALA A 13 15.97 39.18 35.18
C ALA A 13 16.86 37.98 34.83
N SER A 14 16.41 36.77 35.14
CA SER A 14 16.93 35.57 34.52
C SER A 14 16.40 35.52 33.08
N GLY A 15 17.26 35.87 32.13
CA GLY A 15 17.02 35.68 30.70
C GLY A 15 16.79 34.19 30.40
N HIS A 16 15.55 33.83 30.19
CA HIS A 16 15.22 32.64 29.47
C HIS A 16 15.42 32.98 27.98
N ASP A 17 16.57 32.62 27.45
CA ASP A 17 16.74 32.39 26.02
C ASP A 17 15.77 31.30 25.60
N GLY A 18 14.60 31.70 25.16
CA GLY A 18 13.63 30.87 24.44
C GLY A 18 14.21 30.56 23.07
N ALA A 19 15.12 29.60 22.99
CA ALA A 19 15.49 28.99 21.74
C ALA A 19 14.21 28.30 21.19
N CYS A 20 13.62 28.85 20.13
CA CYS A 20 12.63 28.17 19.35
C CYS A 20 13.18 26.79 18.97
N PRO A 21 12.49 25.67 19.33
CA PRO A 21 12.95 24.36 18.92
C PRO A 21 12.76 24.23 17.41
N GLY A 22 13.88 24.14 16.68
CA GLY A 22 13.89 23.64 15.33
C GLY A 22 13.85 24.69 14.22
N ALA A 23 14.78 25.62 14.20
CA ALA A 23 15.19 26.18 12.93
C ALA A 23 15.77 25.04 12.08
N LEU A 24 15.00 24.58 11.09
CA LEU A 24 15.47 23.61 10.10
C LEU A 24 16.79 24.15 9.53
N LYS A 25 17.89 23.40 9.67
CA LYS A 25 19.14 23.75 8.98
C LYS A 25 18.82 23.87 7.50
N PRO A 26 19.20 24.95 6.82
CA PRO A 26 18.98 25.07 5.40
C PRO A 26 19.70 23.91 4.70
N LEU A 27 18.96 23.14 3.90
CA LEU A 27 19.52 22.09 3.06
C LEU A 27 20.31 22.79 1.95
N ALA A 28 21.58 22.44 1.80
CA ALA A 28 22.45 22.96 0.76
C ALA A 28 22.81 21.84 -0.20
N PHE A 29 22.31 21.94 -1.42
CA PHE A 29 22.69 21.03 -2.52
C PHE A 29 23.55 21.78 -3.51
N ASP A 30 24.64 21.15 -3.94
CA ASP A 30 25.40 21.62 -5.07
C ASP A 30 24.68 21.25 -6.40
N PHE A 31 25.11 21.91 -7.47
CA PHE A 31 24.50 21.68 -8.79
C PHE A 31 24.70 20.25 -9.30
N ALA A 32 25.82 19.61 -8.97
CA ALA A 32 26.09 18.23 -9.38
C ALA A 32 25.10 17.24 -8.70
N THR A 33 24.81 17.44 -7.42
CA THR A 33 23.80 16.66 -6.68
C THR A 33 22.41 16.81 -7.29
N LEU A 34 21.99 18.04 -7.62
CA LEU A 34 20.70 18.28 -8.27
C LEU A 34 20.63 17.65 -9.67
N GLN A 35 21.72 17.72 -10.45
CA GLN A 35 21.80 17.03 -11.75
C GLN A 35 21.68 15.52 -11.60
N SER A 36 22.36 14.93 -10.61
CA SER A 36 22.30 13.49 -10.33
C SER A 36 20.89 13.05 -9.95
N LEU A 37 20.21 13.78 -9.06
CA LEU A 37 18.82 13.52 -8.72
C LEU A 37 17.90 13.63 -9.94
N SER A 38 18.04 14.69 -10.73
CA SER A 38 17.26 14.89 -11.97
C SER A 38 17.46 13.73 -12.95
N ALA A 39 18.71 13.27 -13.14
CA ALA A 39 19.00 12.11 -13.98
C ALA A 39 18.34 10.82 -13.46
N CYS A 40 18.37 10.62 -12.14
CA CYS A 40 17.70 9.51 -11.47
C CYS A 40 16.17 9.54 -11.68
N LEU A 41 15.53 10.69 -11.49
CA LEU A 41 14.08 10.85 -11.70
C LEU A 41 13.67 10.64 -13.17
N LEU A 42 14.50 11.09 -14.11
CA LEU A 42 14.29 10.83 -15.55
C LEU A 42 14.46 9.33 -15.90
N ALA A 43 15.41 8.64 -15.28
CA ALA A 43 15.57 7.20 -15.45
C ALA A 43 14.37 6.44 -14.92
N MET A 44 13.87 6.83 -13.74
CA MET A 44 12.64 6.30 -13.14
C MET A 44 11.41 6.50 -14.04
N ALA A 45 11.22 7.69 -14.58
CA ALA A 45 10.11 7.98 -15.49
C ALA A 45 10.19 7.17 -16.80
N ARG A 46 11.40 6.85 -17.28
CA ARG A 46 11.60 5.95 -18.43
C ARG A 46 11.27 4.50 -18.08
N ALA A 47 11.73 4.01 -16.92
CA ALA A 47 11.43 2.67 -16.44
C ALA A 47 9.92 2.46 -16.23
N ALA A 48 9.20 3.46 -15.71
CA ALA A 48 7.76 3.43 -15.52
C ALA A 48 6.99 3.21 -16.84
N ARG A 49 7.49 3.74 -17.97
CA ARG A 49 6.87 3.57 -19.30
C ARG A 49 7.03 2.18 -19.88
N GLN A 50 7.96 1.37 -19.37
CA GLN A 50 8.23 0.03 -19.89
C GLN A 50 7.28 -1.03 -19.36
N ALA A 51 6.27 -0.64 -18.58
CA ALA A 51 5.16 -1.46 -18.06
C ALA A 51 5.61 -2.71 -17.28
N ASN A 52 6.81 -2.70 -16.70
CA ASN A 52 7.28 -3.74 -15.78
C ASN A 52 7.49 -3.13 -14.39
N PRO A 53 6.51 -3.27 -13.47
CA PRO A 53 6.57 -2.67 -12.14
C PRO A 53 7.76 -3.13 -11.29
N GLU A 54 8.17 -4.39 -11.40
CA GLU A 54 9.32 -4.92 -10.65
C GLU A 54 10.63 -4.22 -11.07
N ARG A 55 10.84 -4.09 -12.38
CA ARG A 55 12.00 -3.38 -12.91
C ARG A 55 11.99 -1.90 -12.54
N LEU A 56 10.82 -1.26 -12.50
CA LEU A 56 10.70 0.12 -12.06
C LEU A 56 11.33 0.33 -10.69
N LEU A 57 10.94 -0.47 -9.70
CA LEU A 57 11.43 -0.34 -8.33
C LEU A 57 12.93 -0.63 -8.24
N HIS A 58 13.37 -1.74 -8.81
CA HIS A 58 14.76 -2.17 -8.75
C HIS A 58 15.73 -1.20 -9.48
N GLU A 59 15.43 -0.85 -10.71
CA GLU A 59 16.28 0.04 -11.53
C GLU A 59 16.31 1.47 -10.97
N SER A 60 15.18 1.95 -10.44
CA SER A 60 15.12 3.27 -9.80
C SER A 60 15.98 3.34 -8.54
N LEU A 61 15.96 2.30 -7.71
CA LEU A 61 16.81 2.25 -6.51
C LEU A 61 18.29 2.11 -6.87
N LEU A 62 18.64 1.36 -7.92
CA LEU A 62 20.02 1.33 -8.41
C LEU A 62 20.48 2.71 -8.91
N ALA A 63 19.60 3.46 -9.59
CA ALA A 63 19.92 4.82 -10.02
C ALA A 63 20.09 5.79 -8.84
N LEU A 64 19.29 5.65 -7.77
CA LEU A 64 19.41 6.46 -6.55
C LEU A 64 20.79 6.32 -5.88
N ARG A 65 21.42 5.16 -6.00
CA ARG A 65 22.72 4.87 -5.36
C ARG A 65 23.83 5.88 -5.71
N ALA A 66 23.73 6.54 -6.87
CA ALA A 66 24.66 7.58 -7.27
C ALA A 66 24.54 8.85 -6.42
N SER A 67 23.33 9.19 -5.96
CA SER A 67 23.05 10.40 -5.15
C SER A 67 22.99 10.09 -3.65
N VAL A 68 22.49 8.92 -3.30
CA VAL A 68 22.39 8.41 -1.92
C VAL A 68 23.05 7.03 -1.89
N PRO A 69 24.36 6.94 -1.65
CA PRO A 69 25.07 5.66 -1.61
C PRO A 69 24.51 4.77 -0.48
N PHE A 70 24.23 3.52 -0.82
CA PHE A 70 23.82 2.49 0.14
C PHE A 70 24.43 1.13 -0.25
N ARG A 71 24.58 0.21 0.71
CA ARG A 71 25.09 -1.14 0.48
C ARG A 71 23.95 -2.08 0.07
N SER A 72 22.88 -2.08 0.85
CA SER A 72 21.72 -2.92 0.61
C SER A 72 20.43 -2.12 0.72
N ALA A 73 19.37 -2.62 0.10
CA ALA A 73 18.04 -2.01 0.14
C ALA A 73 16.97 -3.07 0.21
N TRP A 74 15.86 -2.70 0.83
CA TRP A 74 14.65 -3.49 0.92
C TRP A 74 13.43 -2.60 0.69
N TRP A 75 12.48 -3.06 -0.10
CA TRP A 75 11.24 -2.33 -0.35
C TRP A 75 10.08 -3.29 -0.49
N GLY A 76 8.87 -2.77 -0.36
CA GLY A 76 7.68 -3.58 -0.58
C GLY A 76 6.43 -3.03 0.08
N GLU A 77 5.44 -3.89 0.16
CA GLU A 77 4.16 -3.61 0.78
C GLU A 77 4.03 -4.35 2.10
N CYS A 78 3.57 -3.67 3.13
CA CYS A 78 3.42 -4.23 4.46
C CYS A 78 2.11 -3.79 5.14
N SER A 79 1.61 -4.62 6.05
CA SER A 79 0.52 -4.26 6.95
C SER A 79 1.05 -3.51 8.17
N ASP A 80 0.26 -2.58 8.70
CA ASP A 80 0.58 -1.74 9.86
C ASP A 80 0.54 -2.47 11.22
N GLY A 81 -0.02 -3.69 11.24
CA GLY A 81 -0.14 -4.48 12.47
C GLY A 81 -1.25 -3.96 13.39
N GLN A 82 -2.49 -4.09 12.98
CA GLN A 82 -3.65 -3.87 13.87
C GLN A 82 -3.81 -5.01 14.88
N ALA A 83 -4.61 -4.79 15.92
CA ALA A 83 -4.74 -5.68 17.09
C ALA A 83 -4.99 -7.17 16.75
N ASP A 84 -5.65 -7.45 15.63
CA ASP A 84 -6.03 -8.81 15.20
C ASP A 84 -5.13 -9.38 14.08
N ALA A 85 -4.16 -8.59 13.57
CA ALA A 85 -3.26 -9.04 12.51
C ALA A 85 -1.84 -8.49 12.75
N PRO A 86 -0.83 -9.36 12.90
CA PRO A 86 0.53 -8.92 13.13
C PRO A 86 1.06 -8.14 11.91
N ARG A 87 1.99 -7.21 12.17
CA ARG A 87 2.72 -6.52 11.12
C ARG A 87 3.43 -7.53 10.24
N ARG A 88 3.29 -7.38 8.92
CA ARG A 88 3.82 -8.34 7.97
C ARG A 88 4.17 -7.67 6.66
N ASN A 89 5.28 -8.11 6.06
CA ASN A 89 5.60 -7.81 4.68
C ASN A 89 4.88 -8.81 3.76
N TRP A 90 4.18 -8.30 2.75
CA TRP A 90 3.42 -9.09 1.79
C TRP A 90 4.16 -9.23 0.45
N LEU A 91 4.66 -8.11 -0.07
CA LEU A 91 5.40 -8.03 -1.30
C LEU A 91 6.73 -7.33 -1.03
N HIS A 92 7.81 -7.82 -1.61
CA HIS A 92 9.11 -7.21 -1.39
C HIS A 92 10.07 -7.45 -2.56
N GLY A 93 10.94 -6.47 -2.74
CA GLY A 93 12.16 -6.62 -3.51
C GLY A 93 13.36 -6.25 -2.65
N ARG A 94 14.54 -6.62 -3.09
CA ARG A 94 15.78 -6.45 -2.33
C ARG A 94 16.99 -6.21 -3.22
N ILE A 95 17.98 -5.53 -2.68
CA ILE A 95 19.33 -5.39 -3.25
C ILE A 95 20.32 -5.82 -2.17
N ASN A 96 21.18 -6.78 -2.47
CA ASN A 96 22.25 -7.29 -1.58
C ASN A 96 21.74 -7.76 -0.20
N LEU A 97 20.56 -8.35 -0.14
CA LEU A 97 19.99 -9.02 1.04
C LEU A 97 19.69 -10.48 0.67
N SER A 98 19.67 -11.37 1.68
CA SER A 98 19.38 -12.80 1.49
C SER A 98 17.93 -13.03 1.04
N GLU A 99 17.68 -14.20 0.44
CA GLU A 99 16.31 -14.60 0.07
C GLU A 99 15.41 -14.80 1.28
N SER A 100 15.97 -15.23 2.40
CA SER A 100 15.27 -15.42 3.66
C SER A 100 14.97 -14.13 4.41
N PHE A 101 15.52 -12.98 3.99
CA PHE A 101 15.46 -11.73 4.73
C PHE A 101 14.03 -11.34 5.14
N ALA A 102 13.10 -11.32 4.20
CA ALA A 102 11.71 -10.93 4.49
C ALA A 102 11.00 -11.94 5.40
N GLN A 103 11.28 -13.23 5.25
CA GLN A 103 10.74 -14.27 6.12
C GLN A 103 11.29 -14.16 7.55
N GLU A 104 12.58 -13.89 7.68
CA GLU A 104 13.22 -13.65 8.98
C GLU A 104 12.63 -12.41 9.65
N TRP A 105 12.51 -11.30 8.90
CA TRP A 105 11.92 -10.07 9.40
C TRP A 105 10.46 -10.25 9.81
N ASN A 106 9.64 -10.98 9.05
CA ASN A 106 8.23 -11.22 9.38
C ASN A 106 8.05 -11.86 10.77
N ARG A 107 9.03 -12.62 11.25
CA ARG A 107 9.02 -13.20 12.62
C ARG A 107 9.28 -12.16 13.70
N LEU A 108 9.98 -11.07 13.35
CA LEU A 108 10.40 -10.01 14.26
C LEU A 108 9.56 -8.74 14.10
N ALA A 109 8.75 -8.66 13.06
CA ALA A 109 8.08 -7.44 12.62
C ALA A 109 7.25 -6.75 13.71
N ALA A 110 6.64 -7.51 14.63
CA ALA A 110 5.86 -6.97 15.74
C ALA A 110 6.71 -6.19 16.75
N THR A 111 7.99 -6.56 16.89
CA THR A 111 8.92 -6.02 17.89
C THR A 111 9.96 -5.06 17.32
N ASP A 112 10.07 -4.94 15.99
CA ASP A 112 11.00 -4.03 15.32
C ASP A 112 10.61 -2.57 15.58
N ALA A 113 11.38 -1.91 16.45
CA ALA A 113 11.15 -0.53 16.86
C ALA A 113 11.41 0.48 15.72
N PHE A 114 12.39 0.21 14.83
CA PHE A 114 12.70 1.04 13.68
C PHE A 114 11.57 1.02 12.65
N ALA A 115 11.07 -0.17 12.29
CA ALA A 115 9.92 -0.30 11.41
C ALA A 115 8.67 0.37 11.99
N ALA A 116 8.42 0.18 13.30
CA ALA A 116 7.33 0.86 13.99
C ALA A 116 7.45 2.40 13.94
N ALA A 117 8.66 2.94 14.09
CA ALA A 117 8.91 4.37 13.98
C ALA A 117 8.66 4.88 12.55
N SER A 118 9.10 4.16 11.52
CA SER A 118 8.88 4.52 10.12
C SER A 118 7.38 4.54 9.75
N MET A 119 6.62 3.57 10.24
CA MET A 119 5.16 3.50 10.01
C MET A 119 4.39 4.61 10.74
N ARG A 120 4.79 4.95 11.98
CA ARG A 120 4.18 6.07 12.73
C ARG A 120 4.46 7.43 12.10
N ASN A 121 5.63 7.59 11.48
CA ASN A 121 6.03 8.82 10.80
C ASN A 121 5.83 8.70 9.27
N CYS A 122 4.65 8.23 8.87
CA CYS A 122 4.29 8.02 7.48
C CYS A 122 4.56 9.28 6.63
N GLY A 123 5.25 9.11 5.50
CA GLY A 123 5.68 10.21 4.62
C GLY A 123 6.96 10.93 5.08
N MET A 124 7.55 10.54 6.19
CA MET A 124 8.79 11.13 6.71
C MET A 124 9.92 10.10 6.74
N VAL A 125 11.12 10.55 6.41
CA VAL A 125 12.33 9.73 6.53
C VAL A 125 12.68 9.52 8.00
N VAL A 126 12.85 8.27 8.37
CA VAL A 126 13.37 7.85 9.68
C VAL A 126 14.77 7.27 9.49
N ARG A 127 15.70 7.64 10.38
CA ARG A 127 17.09 7.18 10.36
C ARG A 127 17.45 6.56 11.70
N PHE A 128 18.29 5.55 11.64
CA PHE A 128 18.82 4.87 12.82
C PHE A 128 20.30 4.49 12.59
N SER A 129 21.08 4.46 13.64
CA SER A 129 22.49 4.00 13.60
C SER A 129 22.77 3.17 14.83
N GLY A 130 23.22 1.94 14.62
CA GLY A 130 23.54 0.99 15.69
C GLY A 130 22.92 -0.38 15.41
N HIS A 131 23.36 -1.37 16.19
CA HIS A 131 22.75 -2.71 16.19
C HIS A 131 21.91 -2.97 17.44
N GLU A 132 21.94 -2.05 18.39
CA GLU A 132 21.26 -2.24 19.66
C GLU A 132 19.77 -1.93 19.53
N ASP A 133 18.96 -2.92 19.85
CA ASP A 133 17.52 -2.83 19.99
C ASP A 133 17.15 -3.42 21.35
N PRO A 134 16.09 -2.93 22.02
CA PRO A 134 15.58 -3.53 23.25
C PRO A 134 15.29 -5.03 23.14
N VAL A 135 15.04 -5.52 21.94
CA VAL A 135 14.78 -6.94 21.63
C VAL A 135 16.04 -7.59 21.07
N PRO A 136 16.66 -8.54 21.79
CA PRO A 136 17.92 -9.18 21.38
C PRO A 136 17.87 -9.84 20.00
N GLU A 137 16.72 -10.40 19.62
CA GLU A 137 16.50 -11.04 18.32
C GLU A 137 16.58 -10.02 17.17
N VAL A 138 16.06 -8.79 17.36
CA VAL A 138 16.16 -7.69 16.38
C VAL A 138 17.62 -7.25 16.26
N SER A 139 18.34 -7.13 17.38
CA SER A 139 19.77 -6.82 17.37
C SER A 139 20.58 -7.89 16.63
N ALA A 140 20.29 -9.16 16.86
CA ALA A 140 20.95 -10.27 16.19
C ALA A 140 20.67 -10.29 14.68
N PHE A 141 19.44 -9.99 14.28
CA PHE A 141 19.03 -9.84 12.89
C PHE A 141 19.79 -8.69 12.21
N SER A 142 19.84 -7.52 12.85
CA SER A 142 20.55 -6.34 12.35
C SER A 142 22.05 -6.62 12.13
N ARG A 143 22.72 -7.29 13.08
CA ARG A 143 24.14 -7.68 12.94
C ARG A 143 24.35 -8.70 11.83
N ARG A 144 23.49 -9.72 11.73
CA ARG A 144 23.60 -10.77 10.71
C ARG A 144 23.56 -10.23 9.29
N HIS A 145 22.70 -9.23 9.07
CA HIS A 145 22.48 -8.63 7.75
C HIS A 145 23.26 -7.33 7.54
N ASP A 146 24.13 -6.93 8.49
CA ASP A 146 24.94 -5.72 8.44
C ASP A 146 24.10 -4.44 8.20
N LEU A 147 23.07 -4.25 9.04
CA LEU A 147 22.13 -3.13 8.94
C LEU A 147 22.46 -2.03 9.96
N PHE A 148 23.72 -1.61 10.07
CA PHE A 148 24.15 -0.68 11.11
C PHE A 148 23.55 0.72 10.95
N HIS A 149 23.60 1.30 9.74
CA HIS A 149 22.93 2.55 9.43
C HIS A 149 21.72 2.24 8.55
N ALA A 150 20.56 2.57 9.03
CA ALA A 150 19.29 2.40 8.36
C ALA A 150 18.64 3.75 8.06
N MET A 151 18.05 3.89 6.90
CA MET A 151 17.20 5.01 6.50
C MET A 151 15.97 4.46 5.80
N ALA A 152 14.78 4.76 6.32
CA ALA A 152 13.54 4.25 5.76
C ALA A 152 12.50 5.35 5.58
N LEU A 153 11.64 5.16 4.61
CA LEU A 153 10.44 5.94 4.38
C LEU A 153 9.28 5.00 4.11
N THR A 154 8.19 5.20 4.83
CA THR A 154 6.94 4.44 4.68
C THR A 154 5.82 5.38 4.24
N MET A 155 5.01 4.98 3.29
CA MET A 155 3.88 5.75 2.77
C MET A 155 2.63 4.89 2.71
N ALA A 156 1.45 5.50 2.90
CA ALA A 156 0.19 4.79 2.75
C ALA A 156 -0.10 4.51 1.27
N LEU A 157 -0.61 3.32 0.99
CA LEU A 157 -1.17 2.93 -0.30
C LEU A 157 -2.71 2.95 -0.19
N PRO A 158 -3.38 4.05 -0.58
CA PRO A 158 -4.81 4.23 -0.28
C PRO A 158 -5.71 3.11 -0.81
N ASP A 159 -5.37 2.58 -1.97
CA ASP A 159 -6.23 1.64 -2.69
C ASP A 159 -5.96 0.17 -2.33
N SER A 160 -4.80 -0.14 -1.74
CA SER A 160 -4.41 -1.51 -1.36
C SER A 160 -4.75 -1.88 0.08
N GLY A 161 -4.98 -0.89 0.94
CA GLY A 161 -5.10 -1.08 2.39
C GLY A 161 -3.78 -1.42 3.09
N LEU A 162 -2.65 -1.29 2.37
CA LEU A 162 -1.30 -1.54 2.85
C LEU A 162 -0.47 -0.26 2.89
N MET A 163 0.73 -0.37 3.43
CA MET A 163 1.76 0.65 3.38
C MET A 163 2.87 0.21 2.44
N PHE A 164 3.40 1.12 1.64
CA PHE A 164 4.61 0.92 0.87
C PHE A 164 5.80 1.48 1.63
N PHE A 165 6.89 0.74 1.67
CA PHE A 165 8.11 1.20 2.31
C PHE A 165 9.33 1.00 1.40
N VAL A 166 10.33 1.84 1.63
CA VAL A 166 11.68 1.67 1.12
C VAL A 166 12.64 1.86 2.27
N ALA A 167 13.56 0.93 2.45
CA ALA A 167 14.62 1.00 3.46
C ALA A 167 15.99 0.82 2.80
N LEU A 168 16.92 1.68 3.14
CA LEU A 168 18.31 1.70 2.67
C LEU A 168 19.24 1.42 3.85
N TYR A 169 20.30 0.65 3.61
CA TYR A 169 21.20 0.24 4.67
C TYR A 169 22.67 0.43 4.30
N ARG A 170 23.48 0.73 5.32
CA ARG A 170 24.94 0.75 5.28
C ARG A 170 25.50 -0.05 6.43
N GLY A 171 26.69 -0.62 6.24
CA GLY A 171 27.44 -1.28 7.30
C GLY A 171 28.07 -0.31 8.30
N GLU A 172 28.58 -0.85 9.40
CA GLU A 172 29.16 -0.10 10.52
C GLU A 172 30.36 0.78 10.11
N GLU A 173 31.18 0.35 9.16
CA GLU A 173 32.34 1.10 8.69
C GLU A 173 31.97 2.30 7.80
N SER A 174 30.72 2.42 7.40
CA SER A 174 30.22 3.51 6.56
C SER A 174 29.84 4.71 7.41
N ARG A 175 29.76 5.89 6.80
CA ARG A 175 29.15 7.04 7.47
C ARG A 175 27.65 6.88 7.60
N ALA A 176 27.06 7.46 8.64
CA ALA A 176 25.62 7.55 8.79
C ALA A 176 24.96 8.36 7.66
N PHE A 177 23.68 8.11 7.40
CA PHE A 177 22.88 8.94 6.49
C PHE A 177 22.69 10.34 7.09
N ASP A 178 22.95 11.38 6.29
CA ASP A 178 22.82 12.77 6.70
C ASP A 178 21.44 13.39 6.29
N ASP A 179 21.24 14.66 6.65
CA ASP A 179 19.99 15.37 6.38
C ASP A 179 19.75 15.60 4.88
N ASN A 180 20.82 15.89 4.12
CA ASN A 180 20.73 16.10 2.69
C ASN A 180 20.34 14.79 1.97
N GLU A 181 20.93 13.66 2.35
CA GLU A 181 20.56 12.35 1.82
C GLU A 181 19.13 11.97 2.18
N GLY A 182 18.68 12.31 3.39
CA GLY A 182 17.30 12.14 3.81
C GLY A 182 16.33 12.93 2.93
N ALA A 183 16.65 14.18 2.61
CA ALA A 183 15.83 15.03 1.75
C ALA A 183 15.79 14.51 0.31
N LEU A 184 16.95 14.13 -0.27
CA LEU A 184 17.01 13.51 -1.60
C LEU A 184 16.21 12.21 -1.67
N PHE A 185 16.28 11.41 -0.61
CA PHE A 185 15.52 10.16 -0.52
C PHE A 185 14.02 10.40 -0.41
N THR A 186 13.58 11.44 0.29
CA THR A 186 12.16 11.83 0.38
C THR A 186 11.61 12.19 -1.00
N GLU A 187 12.29 13.06 -1.73
CA GLU A 187 11.90 13.44 -3.09
C GLU A 187 11.86 12.24 -4.03
N PHE A 188 12.93 11.43 -4.01
CA PHE A 188 12.98 10.21 -4.81
C PHE A 188 11.81 9.27 -4.51
N ALA A 189 11.54 8.98 -3.23
CA ALA A 189 10.50 8.04 -2.82
C ALA A 189 9.10 8.56 -3.16
N THR A 190 8.87 9.88 -3.08
CA THR A 190 7.61 10.51 -3.50
C THR A 190 7.34 10.28 -4.99
N HIS A 191 8.35 10.49 -5.84
CA HIS A 191 8.25 10.22 -7.27
C HIS A 191 8.09 8.73 -7.57
N LEU A 192 8.85 7.86 -6.87
CA LEU A 192 8.76 6.42 -7.01
C LEU A 192 7.36 5.91 -6.72
N MET A 193 6.77 6.36 -5.61
CA MET A 193 5.42 5.99 -5.21
C MET A 193 4.39 6.44 -6.25
N HIS A 194 4.51 7.66 -6.75
CA HIS A 194 3.59 8.17 -7.77
C HIS A 194 3.63 7.31 -9.05
N HIS A 195 4.83 6.98 -9.54
CA HIS A 195 4.98 6.12 -10.70
C HIS A 195 4.51 4.68 -10.43
N TRP A 196 4.79 4.15 -9.24
CA TRP A 196 4.31 2.82 -8.83
C TRP A 196 2.79 2.74 -8.84
N GLN A 197 2.12 3.70 -8.19
CA GLN A 197 0.66 3.77 -8.17
C GLN A 197 0.07 3.89 -9.58
N ALA A 198 0.64 4.75 -10.43
CA ALA A 198 0.21 4.89 -11.81
C ALA A 198 0.34 3.57 -12.59
N CYS A 199 1.47 2.88 -12.48
CA CYS A 199 1.68 1.58 -13.13
C CYS A 199 0.65 0.53 -12.66
N VAL A 200 0.38 0.46 -11.36
CA VAL A 200 -0.62 -0.48 -10.80
C VAL A 200 -2.03 -0.11 -11.27
N GLN A 201 -2.39 1.17 -11.25
CA GLN A 201 -3.70 1.65 -11.69
C GLN A 201 -3.92 1.44 -13.19
N ASP A 202 -2.90 1.67 -14.04
CA ASP A 202 -2.98 1.44 -15.48
C ASP A 202 -3.25 -0.03 -15.81
N VAL A 203 -2.62 -0.94 -15.08
CA VAL A 203 -2.83 -2.39 -15.24
C VAL A 203 -4.19 -2.83 -14.69
N LEU A 204 -4.57 -2.38 -13.50
CA LEU A 204 -5.84 -2.76 -12.85
C LEU A 204 -7.05 -1.95 -13.34
N GLY A 205 -6.86 -0.77 -13.88
CA GLY A 205 -7.94 0.11 -14.34
C GLY A 205 -8.80 -0.45 -15.47
N SER A 206 -8.30 -1.46 -16.17
CA SER A 206 -9.10 -2.26 -17.12
C SER A 206 -10.01 -3.30 -16.44
N ALA A 207 -9.73 -3.62 -15.16
CA ALA A 207 -10.52 -4.53 -14.34
C ALA A 207 -11.49 -3.74 -13.45
N SER A 208 -12.59 -3.29 -13.95
CA SER A 208 -13.71 -2.51 -13.36
C SER A 208 -14.02 -2.74 -11.87
N THR A 209 -13.14 -2.39 -10.93
CA THR A 209 -13.30 -2.70 -9.51
C THR A 209 -13.15 -1.51 -8.56
N LYS A 210 -13.93 -1.53 -7.49
CA LYS A 210 -14.08 -0.44 -6.52
C LYS A 210 -13.03 -0.43 -5.40
N SER A 211 -12.26 -1.50 -5.24
CA SER A 211 -11.24 -1.62 -4.20
C SER A 211 -10.13 -2.55 -4.67
N PHE A 212 -8.92 -2.09 -4.63
CA PHE A 212 -7.73 -2.88 -4.97
C PHE A 212 -7.28 -3.82 -3.84
N GLU A 213 -7.90 -3.77 -2.69
CA GLU A 213 -7.56 -4.66 -1.56
C GLU A 213 -7.77 -6.14 -1.86
N GLY A 214 -8.75 -6.47 -2.71
CA GLY A 214 -9.06 -7.84 -3.14
C GLY A 214 -8.30 -8.30 -4.38
N PHE A 215 -7.30 -7.54 -4.85
CA PHE A 215 -6.56 -7.82 -6.07
C PHE A 215 -5.11 -8.16 -5.82
N ALA A 216 -4.56 -8.99 -6.72
CA ALA A 216 -3.13 -9.15 -6.89
C ALA A 216 -2.77 -9.16 -8.38
N LEU A 217 -1.54 -8.81 -8.70
CA LEU A 217 -0.95 -8.94 -10.02
C LEU A 217 0.25 -9.86 -9.93
N THR A 218 0.39 -10.75 -10.89
CA THR A 218 1.51 -11.65 -11.01
C THR A 218 1.96 -11.77 -12.48
N ASP A 219 3.20 -12.13 -12.68
CA ASP A 219 3.67 -12.57 -13.99
C ASP A 219 3.24 -14.01 -14.28
N ALA A 220 3.61 -14.54 -15.44
CA ALA A 220 3.30 -15.91 -15.84
C ALA A 220 4.03 -16.98 -14.98
N CYS A 221 5.07 -16.60 -14.25
CA CYS A 221 5.82 -17.47 -13.35
C CYS A 221 5.25 -17.50 -11.93
N GLY A 222 4.32 -16.61 -11.63
CA GLY A 222 3.71 -16.47 -10.30
C GLY A 222 4.45 -15.49 -9.39
N ASP A 223 5.40 -14.72 -9.91
CA ASP A 223 6.06 -13.67 -9.14
C ASP A 223 5.11 -12.47 -9.02
N LEU A 224 4.82 -12.09 -7.77
CA LEU A 224 3.85 -11.06 -7.44
C LEU A 224 4.44 -9.66 -7.67
N LEU A 225 3.68 -8.83 -8.35
CA LEU A 225 4.00 -7.44 -8.65
C LEU A 225 3.14 -6.47 -7.83
N TYR A 226 2.00 -6.93 -7.37
CA TYR A 226 1.08 -6.21 -6.50
C TYR A 226 0.27 -7.20 -5.68
N VAL A 227 -0.01 -6.87 -4.42
CA VAL A 227 -0.92 -7.63 -3.55
C VAL A 227 -1.71 -6.68 -2.66
N GLY A 228 -3.03 -6.74 -2.75
CA GLY A 228 -3.91 -6.00 -1.84
C GLY A 228 -4.05 -6.71 -0.49
N LYS A 229 -4.41 -5.97 0.55
CA LYS A 229 -4.50 -6.47 1.93
C LYS A 229 -5.41 -7.69 2.08
N ARG A 230 -6.58 -7.67 1.45
CA ARG A 230 -7.58 -8.75 1.59
C ARG A 230 -7.15 -10.03 0.90
N ILE A 231 -6.65 -9.93 -0.34
CA ILE A 231 -6.19 -11.11 -1.07
C ILE A 231 -4.93 -11.69 -0.43
N GLY A 232 -4.01 -10.84 0.03
CA GLY A 232 -2.82 -11.27 0.77
C GLY A 232 -3.19 -12.01 2.06
N ALA A 233 -4.17 -11.50 2.82
CA ALA A 233 -4.68 -12.16 4.02
C ALA A 233 -5.30 -13.53 3.71
N ALA A 234 -6.12 -13.64 2.67
CA ALA A 234 -6.73 -14.91 2.25
C ALA A 234 -5.69 -15.95 1.81
N ILE A 235 -4.66 -15.54 1.07
CA ILE A 235 -3.53 -16.42 0.70
C ILE A 235 -2.78 -16.88 1.94
N HIS A 236 -2.49 -15.97 2.87
CA HIS A 236 -1.75 -16.32 4.08
C HIS A 236 -2.55 -17.22 5.03
N GLU A 237 -3.86 -17.02 5.16
CA GLU A 237 -4.72 -17.90 5.97
C GLU A 237 -4.70 -19.33 5.45
N ALA A 238 -4.70 -19.51 4.14
CA ALA A 238 -4.60 -20.84 3.52
C ALA A 238 -3.15 -21.40 3.54
N HIS A 239 -2.16 -20.54 3.52
CA HIS A 239 -0.73 -20.87 3.46
C HIS A 239 0.06 -20.09 4.53
N PRO A 240 0.04 -20.49 5.80
CA PRO A 240 0.68 -19.73 6.89
C PRO A 240 2.19 -19.52 6.71
N ASP A 241 2.87 -20.41 6.01
CA ASP A 241 4.31 -20.32 5.70
C ASP A 241 4.61 -19.48 4.45
N TRP A 242 3.59 -18.94 3.79
CA TRP A 242 3.78 -18.10 2.60
C TRP A 242 4.57 -16.83 2.94
N ALA A 243 5.72 -16.67 2.26
CA ALA A 243 6.65 -15.58 2.51
C ALA A 243 6.37 -14.29 1.71
N GLY A 244 5.34 -14.29 0.84
CA GLY A 244 5.12 -13.19 -0.12
C GLY A 244 5.97 -13.32 -1.38
N SER A 245 5.98 -12.30 -2.20
CA SER A 245 6.72 -12.16 -3.48
C SER A 245 6.35 -13.15 -4.58
N ARG A 246 5.97 -14.37 -4.26
CA ARG A 246 5.57 -15.40 -5.23
C ARG A 246 4.34 -16.13 -4.74
N LEU A 247 3.45 -16.50 -5.67
CA LEU A 247 2.27 -17.29 -5.35
C LEU A 247 2.65 -18.68 -4.79
N PRO A 248 1.84 -19.23 -3.87
CA PRO A 248 1.97 -20.62 -3.42
C PRO A 248 1.96 -21.61 -4.59
N VAL A 249 2.68 -22.73 -4.44
CA VAL A 249 2.92 -23.70 -5.53
C VAL A 249 1.64 -24.29 -6.11
N ASP A 250 0.64 -24.54 -5.29
CA ASP A 250 -0.67 -25.05 -5.70
C ASP A 250 -1.46 -24.03 -6.55
N MET A 251 -1.26 -22.74 -6.35
CA MET A 251 -1.86 -21.70 -7.17
C MET A 251 -1.21 -21.55 -8.55
N LEU A 252 0.07 -21.94 -8.69
CA LEU A 252 0.80 -21.83 -9.97
C LEU A 252 0.19 -22.67 -11.09
N ALA A 253 -0.49 -23.77 -10.76
CA ALA A 253 -1.18 -24.60 -11.75
C ALA A 253 -2.32 -23.84 -12.44
N ALA A 254 -3.03 -22.97 -11.72
CA ALA A 254 -4.13 -22.17 -12.26
C ALA A 254 -3.65 -21.08 -13.23
N LEU A 255 -2.42 -20.56 -13.07
CA LEU A 255 -1.85 -19.57 -13.99
C LEU A 255 -1.68 -20.11 -15.41
N ARG A 256 -1.53 -21.42 -15.59
CA ARG A 256 -1.38 -22.05 -16.91
C ARG A 256 -2.69 -22.16 -17.69
N GLN A 257 -3.82 -21.92 -17.01
CA GLN A 257 -5.16 -22.11 -17.57
C GLN A 257 -6.00 -20.83 -17.50
N VAL A 258 -5.35 -19.68 -17.53
CA VAL A 258 -6.02 -18.36 -17.47
C VAL A 258 -6.84 -18.12 -18.76
N PRO A 259 -8.12 -17.67 -18.68
CA PRO A 259 -8.88 -17.37 -17.48
C PRO A 259 -9.33 -18.60 -16.70
N SER A 260 -9.22 -18.54 -15.37
CA SER A 260 -9.57 -19.64 -14.48
C SER A 260 -10.15 -19.14 -13.15
N ALA A 261 -10.75 -20.04 -12.39
CA ALA A 261 -11.19 -19.75 -11.02
C ALA A 261 -10.68 -20.86 -10.09
N ILE A 262 -10.26 -20.46 -8.90
CA ILE A 262 -9.77 -21.35 -7.85
C ILE A 262 -10.46 -21.03 -6.52
N SER A 263 -10.40 -21.94 -5.57
CA SER A 263 -10.83 -21.70 -4.19
C SER A 263 -9.66 -21.89 -3.24
N ILE A 264 -9.42 -20.92 -2.37
CA ILE A 264 -8.32 -20.93 -1.41
C ILE A 264 -8.88 -20.55 -0.05
N GLY A 265 -8.68 -21.41 0.97
CA GLY A 265 -9.18 -21.14 2.33
C GLY A 265 -10.69 -20.89 2.39
N GLY A 266 -11.48 -21.45 1.46
CA GLY A 266 -12.92 -21.19 1.36
C GLY A 266 -13.30 -19.89 0.63
N CYS A 267 -12.30 -19.11 0.17
CA CYS A 267 -12.51 -17.91 -0.65
C CYS A 267 -12.37 -18.28 -2.12
N GLY A 268 -13.38 -17.91 -2.95
CA GLY A 268 -13.28 -17.96 -4.40
C GLY A 268 -12.30 -16.90 -4.91
N MET A 269 -11.57 -17.21 -5.95
CA MET A 269 -10.62 -16.29 -6.59
C MET A 269 -10.65 -16.51 -8.09
N THR A 270 -10.80 -15.44 -8.86
CA THR A 270 -10.74 -15.47 -10.33
C THR A 270 -9.37 -14.99 -10.82
N LEU A 271 -8.87 -15.65 -11.86
CA LEU A 271 -7.63 -15.29 -12.55
C LEU A 271 -7.97 -14.85 -13.97
N GLN A 272 -7.56 -13.65 -14.34
CA GLN A 272 -7.84 -13.04 -15.64
C GLN A 272 -6.54 -12.57 -16.31
N PRO A 273 -6.40 -12.71 -17.64
CA PRO A 273 -5.25 -12.17 -18.35
C PRO A 273 -5.32 -10.64 -18.33
N CYS A 274 -4.18 -9.98 -18.07
CA CYS A 274 -4.03 -8.54 -18.04
C CYS A 274 -2.74 -8.12 -18.78
N GLY A 275 -2.80 -8.05 -20.10
CA GLY A 275 -1.63 -7.88 -20.94
C GLY A 275 -0.66 -9.06 -20.80
N ALA A 276 0.57 -8.82 -20.42
CA ALA A 276 1.58 -9.85 -20.12
C ALA A 276 1.48 -10.40 -18.69
N LEU A 277 0.59 -9.84 -17.87
CA LEU A 277 0.38 -10.20 -16.47
C LEU A 277 -0.92 -10.99 -16.29
N VAL A 278 -1.11 -11.53 -15.09
CA VAL A 278 -2.34 -12.15 -14.64
C VAL A 278 -2.87 -11.38 -13.43
N ALA A 279 -4.09 -10.91 -13.54
CA ALA A 279 -4.81 -10.31 -12.43
C ALA A 279 -5.56 -11.39 -11.66
N LEU A 280 -5.36 -11.45 -10.35
CA LEU A 280 -6.11 -12.27 -9.42
C LEU A 280 -7.11 -11.37 -8.70
N ALA A 281 -8.35 -11.80 -8.60
CA ALA A 281 -9.39 -11.10 -7.86
C ALA A 281 -10.06 -12.06 -6.90
N LEU A 282 -10.15 -11.68 -5.62
CA LEU A 282 -11.04 -12.37 -4.70
C LEU A 282 -12.46 -12.25 -5.26
N ASP A 283 -13.10 -13.38 -5.43
CA ASP A 283 -14.53 -13.38 -5.50
C ASP A 283 -14.98 -12.86 -4.13
N ASP A 284 -15.50 -11.65 -4.12
CA ASP A 284 -16.22 -11.13 -2.95
C ASP A 284 -17.44 -12.05 -2.77
N GLY A 285 -17.16 -13.33 -2.38
CA GLY A 285 -18.01 -14.50 -2.38
C GLY A 285 -19.45 -14.10 -2.35
N ASN A 286 -20.08 -14.01 -3.46
CA ASN A 286 -21.35 -13.39 -3.73
C ASN A 286 -22.01 -12.85 -2.42
N ARG A 287 -21.43 -11.80 -1.78
CA ARG A 287 -22.30 -10.77 -1.31
C ARG A 287 -22.86 -10.22 -2.61
N GLN A 288 -23.69 -11.04 -3.24
CA GLN A 288 -24.78 -10.52 -4.05
C GLN A 288 -25.11 -9.26 -3.31
N ALA A 289 -24.87 -8.10 -3.93
CA ALA A 289 -25.38 -6.86 -3.39
C ALA A 289 -26.87 -7.18 -3.18
N VAL A 290 -27.20 -7.70 -2.00
CA VAL A 290 -28.56 -8.08 -1.63
C VAL A 290 -29.19 -6.73 -1.46
N LEU A 291 -29.63 -6.25 -2.64
CA LEU A 291 -30.41 -5.02 -2.66
C LEU A 291 -31.47 -5.19 -1.59
N PRO A 292 -31.61 -4.24 -0.68
CA PRO A 292 -32.72 -4.26 0.27
C PRO A 292 -33.99 -4.63 -0.48
N PRO A 293 -34.88 -5.44 0.06
CA PRO A 293 -36.01 -6.01 -0.67
C PRO A 293 -36.79 -4.99 -1.50
N ARG A 294 -36.96 -3.77 -1.00
CA ARG A 294 -37.62 -2.67 -1.70
C ARG A 294 -36.81 -2.12 -2.87
N GLU A 295 -35.50 -1.98 -2.71
CA GLU A 295 -34.59 -1.54 -3.78
C GLU A 295 -34.51 -2.58 -4.89
N ARG A 296 -34.44 -3.87 -4.53
CA ARG A 296 -34.48 -4.99 -5.48
C ARG A 296 -35.78 -5.01 -6.29
N THR A 297 -36.93 -4.86 -5.63
CA THR A 297 -38.23 -4.82 -6.32
C THR A 297 -38.28 -3.65 -7.31
N VAL A 298 -37.83 -2.48 -6.92
CA VAL A 298 -37.76 -1.30 -7.80
C VAL A 298 -36.82 -1.53 -8.97
N ALA A 299 -35.64 -2.10 -8.74
CA ALA A 299 -34.66 -2.40 -9.78
C ALA A 299 -35.18 -3.42 -10.81
N ILE A 300 -35.88 -4.49 -10.36
CA ILE A 300 -36.49 -5.50 -11.23
C ILE A 300 -37.58 -4.85 -12.12
N LEU A 301 -38.52 -4.12 -11.53
CA LEU A 301 -39.60 -3.49 -12.29
C LEU A 301 -39.05 -2.48 -13.32
N TYR A 302 -38.00 -1.73 -12.93
CA TYR A 302 -37.35 -0.81 -13.84
C TYR A 302 -36.60 -1.52 -14.98
N SER A 303 -35.88 -2.61 -14.72
CA SER A 303 -35.19 -3.40 -15.74
C SER A 303 -36.20 -4.00 -16.77
N GLN A 304 -37.41 -4.35 -16.32
CA GLN A 304 -38.50 -4.85 -17.15
C GLN A 304 -39.17 -3.75 -18.01
N GLY A 305 -38.68 -2.52 -17.99
CA GLY A 305 -39.21 -1.48 -18.87
C GLY A 305 -40.18 -0.49 -18.22
N GLN A 306 -40.57 -0.68 -16.98
CA GLN A 306 -41.47 0.24 -16.30
C GLN A 306 -40.82 1.62 -16.04
N SER A 307 -41.61 2.67 -16.16
CA SER A 307 -41.13 4.02 -15.78
C SER A 307 -41.17 4.21 -14.28
N TYR A 308 -40.28 5.07 -13.75
CA TYR A 308 -40.24 5.39 -12.32
C TYR A 308 -41.59 5.92 -11.77
N LYS A 309 -42.41 6.57 -12.60
CA LYS A 309 -43.76 7.04 -12.23
C LYS A 309 -44.74 5.86 -12.03
N VAL A 310 -44.67 4.88 -12.90
CA VAL A 310 -45.50 3.66 -12.81
C VAL A 310 -45.11 2.84 -11.59
N ILE A 311 -43.79 2.64 -11.37
CA ILE A 311 -43.25 1.94 -10.21
C ILE A 311 -43.67 2.62 -8.92
N ALA A 312 -43.58 3.96 -8.86
CA ALA A 312 -43.98 4.73 -7.69
C ALA A 312 -45.46 4.51 -7.34
N LYS A 313 -46.36 4.52 -8.34
CA LYS A 313 -47.77 4.25 -8.16
C LYS A 313 -48.03 2.79 -7.70
N GLN A 314 -47.34 1.82 -8.32
CA GLN A 314 -47.49 0.40 -8.01
C GLN A 314 -47.04 0.04 -6.58
N LEU A 315 -45.94 0.65 -6.11
CA LEU A 315 -45.36 0.36 -4.80
C LEU A 315 -45.78 1.35 -3.68
N ASN A 316 -46.69 2.26 -4.00
CA ASN A 316 -47.15 3.34 -3.09
C ASN A 316 -45.97 4.17 -2.53
N LEU A 317 -45.04 4.58 -3.44
CA LEU A 317 -43.86 5.38 -3.15
C LEU A 317 -43.94 6.72 -3.87
N SER A 318 -43.13 7.69 -3.45
CA SER A 318 -42.93 8.89 -4.23
C SER A 318 -41.99 8.61 -5.43
N PRO A 319 -42.15 9.30 -6.58
CA PRO A 319 -41.21 9.18 -7.69
C PRO A 319 -39.75 9.54 -7.32
N ALA A 320 -39.58 10.40 -6.31
CA ALA A 320 -38.27 10.75 -5.78
C ALA A 320 -37.64 9.56 -5.02
N THR A 321 -38.42 8.87 -4.22
CA THR A 321 -37.98 7.64 -3.49
C THR A 321 -37.56 6.55 -4.47
N VAL A 322 -38.33 6.33 -5.55
CA VAL A 322 -37.97 5.34 -6.60
C VAL A 322 -36.64 5.71 -7.26
N ARG A 323 -36.38 6.99 -7.56
CA ARG A 323 -35.09 7.41 -8.11
C ARG A 323 -33.95 7.18 -7.12
N THR A 324 -34.16 7.44 -5.84
CA THR A 324 -33.15 7.16 -4.81
C THR A 324 -32.85 5.68 -4.72
N TYR A 325 -33.84 4.80 -4.74
CA TYR A 325 -33.68 3.35 -4.72
C TYR A 325 -32.95 2.85 -5.98
N LEU A 326 -33.28 3.39 -7.16
CA LEU A 326 -32.56 3.07 -8.39
C LEU A 326 -31.10 3.52 -8.33
N ARG A 327 -30.83 4.75 -7.87
CA ARG A 327 -29.47 5.24 -7.70
C ARG A 327 -28.67 4.34 -6.76
N ASN A 328 -29.25 3.92 -5.64
CA ASN A 328 -28.60 3.01 -4.71
C ASN A 328 -28.35 1.63 -5.36
N ALA A 329 -29.33 1.10 -6.09
CA ALA A 329 -29.18 -0.16 -6.83
C ALA A 329 -28.06 -0.08 -7.86
N TYR A 330 -27.98 1.01 -8.64
CA TYR A 330 -26.88 1.25 -9.58
C TYR A 330 -25.52 1.28 -8.88
N LEU A 331 -25.42 1.99 -7.75
CA LEU A 331 -24.20 2.09 -6.95
C LEU A 331 -23.80 0.74 -6.35
N GLN A 332 -24.75 0.01 -5.76
CA GLN A 332 -24.46 -1.26 -5.09
C GLN A 332 -24.11 -2.39 -6.08
N LEU A 333 -24.82 -2.45 -7.23
CA LEU A 333 -24.55 -3.44 -8.28
C LEU A 333 -23.37 -3.03 -9.20
N GLY A 334 -22.86 -1.82 -9.07
CA GLY A 334 -21.75 -1.33 -9.89
C GLY A 334 -22.06 -1.14 -11.37
N VAL A 335 -23.33 -0.99 -11.72
CA VAL A 335 -23.81 -0.90 -13.10
C VAL A 335 -24.06 0.53 -13.54
N ARG A 336 -23.93 0.81 -14.85
CA ARG A 336 -23.99 2.19 -15.40
C ARG A 336 -25.23 2.47 -16.23
N ASN A 337 -25.90 1.42 -16.70
CA ASN A 337 -27.07 1.56 -17.55
C ASN A 337 -28.12 0.48 -17.25
N LYS A 338 -29.31 0.65 -17.85
CA LYS A 338 -30.45 -0.24 -17.62
C LYS A 338 -30.23 -1.67 -18.09
N ILE A 339 -29.44 -1.88 -19.14
CA ILE A 339 -29.13 -3.19 -19.70
C ILE A 339 -28.24 -3.94 -18.72
N GLU A 340 -27.20 -3.29 -18.22
CA GLU A 340 -26.29 -3.84 -17.19
C GLU A 340 -27.06 -4.15 -15.89
N LEU A 341 -27.98 -3.28 -15.49
CA LEU A 341 -28.84 -3.53 -14.32
C LEU A 341 -29.66 -4.81 -14.50
N GLY A 342 -30.26 -5.00 -15.68
CA GLY A 342 -31.01 -6.21 -15.98
C GLY A 342 -30.14 -7.46 -15.95
N ALA A 343 -28.97 -7.42 -16.59
CA ALA A 343 -28.02 -8.53 -16.61
C ALA A 343 -27.55 -8.90 -15.18
N ALA A 344 -27.20 -7.92 -14.35
CA ALA A 344 -26.78 -8.14 -12.96
C ALA A 344 -27.89 -8.77 -12.11
N LEU A 345 -29.14 -8.35 -12.27
CA LEU A 345 -30.28 -8.92 -11.54
C LEU A 345 -30.61 -10.36 -11.99
N HIS A 346 -30.41 -10.70 -13.26
CA HIS A 346 -30.58 -12.05 -13.77
C HIS A 346 -29.49 -13.02 -13.31
N ALA A 347 -28.23 -12.57 -13.29
CA ALA A 347 -27.12 -13.35 -12.75
C ALA A 347 -27.37 -13.72 -11.27
N THR A 348 -27.97 -12.78 -10.51
CA THR A 348 -28.34 -12.98 -9.10
C THR A 348 -29.48 -13.99 -8.91
N SER A 349 -30.36 -14.18 -9.91
CA SER A 349 -31.50 -15.10 -9.83
C SER A 349 -31.16 -16.53 -10.23
N ALA A 350 -30.09 -16.76 -11.01
CA ALA A 350 -29.70 -18.08 -11.52
C ALA A 350 -28.97 -18.97 -10.50
N HIS A 351 -28.54 -18.41 -9.34
CA HIS A 351 -27.77 -19.13 -8.31
C HIS A 351 -28.49 -19.29 -6.98
N GLY A 352 -29.76 -19.05 -6.92
CA GLY A 352 -30.53 -19.18 -5.69
C GLY A 352 -31.84 -19.91 -5.88
N TYR A 353 -31.84 -21.22 -5.77
CA TYR A 353 -32.66 -22.03 -4.86
C TYR A 353 -32.43 -23.54 -5.10
N PRO A 354 -32.20 -24.36 -4.04
CA PRO A 354 -32.76 -25.67 -4.02
C PRO A 354 -34.25 -25.61 -3.73
#